data_2851e7869fc03f57cb70d526b24cfd64
#
_entry.id   2851e7869fc03f57cb70d526b24cfd64
#
_cell.length_a   1.000
_cell.length_b   1.000
_cell.length_c   1.000
_cell.angle_alpha   90.00
_cell.angle_beta   90.00
_cell.angle_gamma   90.00
#
_symmetry.space_group_name_H-M   'P 1'
#
loop_
_entity.id
_entity.type
_entity.pdbx_description
1 polymer ?
#
loop_
_entity_poly.entity_id
_entity_poly.type
_entity_poly.pdbx_seq_one_letter_code
_entity_poly.pdbx_strand_id
1 'polypeptide(L)'
;MEQKKIEPIRDARKLGKAKMLILGIQHMFAMFGATILVPILVSGYFQAACGEELTRGLSVSVTLFCAGFGTLIFHLCTKFKVPAFLGSSFAFLGGFYTVANLDSGMYAGMSANDKAAYACGGIFVAGMLYFVLALIIKLVGVNRVMKFLPPVVTGPIIICIGLSLAGSAITNASTNWLLAFVALAVIIIFNIWGKGLFKIIPILMGVVISYVFALILNACGVHNPDGSAILNFSSIASASWVGIPKFQFMKFDVTAILVMAPIAIATMMEHIGDMSAISATVEENYLADPGLHRTLIGDGVATAFAGAIGGPANTTYGENTGVLELSKVYDPRVIRIAAVFAIILSFIPKFSSVISTMPTAIIGGISFMLYGMISAIGVRNVVENKVDLTKSRNLIIAGVIFVCGLGFGGGLTFTIGGTSITLTALAIAAIAGILLNAILPGNDYEFGKNPAGDSSRGVYVMNTDSENEESEDNK
;
A
#
# COMPACT_ATOMS: atom_id res chain seq x y z
N MET A 1 12.10 37.24 -5.20
CA MET A 1 10.70 37.11 -4.80
C MET A 1 10.66 36.15 -3.62
N GLU A 2 10.51 36.65 -2.39
CA GLU A 2 10.29 35.81 -1.22
C GLU A 2 8.99 35.01 -1.42
N GLN A 3 9.08 33.72 -1.56
CA GLN A 3 7.91 32.86 -1.54
C GLN A 3 7.28 33.01 -0.14
N LYS A 4 6.13 33.65 -0.07
CA LYS A 4 5.33 33.74 1.15
C LYS A 4 5.16 32.33 1.69
N LYS A 5 5.81 32.01 2.81
CA LYS A 5 5.70 30.71 3.47
C LYS A 5 4.25 30.54 3.86
N ILE A 6 3.52 29.69 3.15
CA ILE A 6 2.10 29.39 3.47
C ILE A 6 2.13 28.64 4.80
N GLU A 7 1.57 29.23 5.84
CA GLU A 7 1.47 28.58 7.14
C GLU A 7 0.57 27.33 7.04
N PRO A 8 0.98 26.20 7.62
CA PRO A 8 0.21 24.97 7.58
C PRO A 8 -1.09 25.10 8.39
N ILE A 9 -2.17 24.59 7.83
CA ILE A 9 -3.49 24.61 8.48
C ILE A 9 -3.67 23.30 9.25
N ARG A 10 -3.62 23.38 10.57
CA ARG A 10 -3.78 22.25 11.50
C ARG A 10 -5.22 22.08 12.01
N ASP A 11 -6.09 23.07 11.78
CA ASP A 11 -7.54 23.00 12.05
C ASP A 11 -8.33 23.39 10.80
N ALA A 12 -8.81 22.38 10.08
CA ALA A 12 -9.53 22.57 8.82
C ALA A 12 -10.89 23.28 9.01
N ARG A 13 -11.43 23.34 10.24
CA ARG A 13 -12.68 24.09 10.52
C ARG A 13 -12.56 25.56 10.18
N LYS A 14 -11.35 26.11 10.28
CA LYS A 14 -11.03 27.51 9.89
C LYS A 14 -11.26 27.78 8.41
N LEU A 15 -11.24 26.76 7.56
CA LEU A 15 -11.49 26.87 6.12
C LEU A 15 -12.97 26.91 5.74
N GLY A 16 -13.86 26.54 6.69
CA GLY A 16 -15.28 26.38 6.43
C GLY A 16 -15.64 25.01 5.83
N LYS A 17 -16.92 24.61 5.98
CA LYS A 17 -17.42 23.26 5.63
C LYS A 17 -17.19 22.89 4.16
N ALA A 18 -17.43 23.83 3.24
CA ALA A 18 -17.31 23.56 1.80
C ALA A 18 -15.88 23.24 1.38
N LYS A 19 -14.88 24.04 1.82
CA LYS A 19 -13.48 23.79 1.51
C LYS A 19 -12.98 22.50 2.15
N MET A 20 -13.38 22.21 3.39
CA MET A 20 -13.04 20.98 4.08
C MET A 20 -13.60 19.74 3.34
N LEU A 21 -14.82 19.84 2.79
CA LEU A 21 -15.43 18.77 1.98
C LEU A 21 -14.66 18.55 0.68
N ILE A 22 -14.30 19.64 -0.04
CA ILE A 22 -13.51 19.55 -1.28
C ILE A 22 -12.16 18.88 -1.02
N LEU A 23 -11.47 19.26 0.05
CA LEU A 23 -10.20 18.63 0.44
C LEU A 23 -10.39 17.14 0.76
N GLY A 24 -11.47 16.76 1.45
CA GLY A 24 -11.79 15.35 1.68
C GLY A 24 -12.00 14.58 0.38
N ILE A 25 -12.71 15.16 -0.59
CA ILE A 25 -12.88 14.60 -1.93
C ILE A 25 -11.53 14.47 -2.65
N GLN A 26 -10.63 15.46 -2.53
CA GLN A 26 -9.29 15.38 -3.11
C GLN A 26 -8.49 14.21 -2.54
N HIS A 27 -8.49 14.01 -1.22
CA HIS A 27 -7.84 12.89 -0.58
C HIS A 27 -8.45 11.53 -0.99
N MET A 28 -9.77 11.48 -1.16
CA MET A 28 -10.45 10.29 -1.66
C MET A 28 -9.99 9.96 -3.09
N PHE A 29 -9.91 10.94 -3.97
CA PHE A 29 -9.45 10.73 -5.34
C PHE A 29 -7.95 10.40 -5.43
N ALA A 30 -7.11 10.90 -4.53
CA ALA A 30 -5.69 10.57 -4.52
C ALA A 30 -5.44 9.08 -4.24
N MET A 31 -6.18 8.50 -3.28
CA MET A 31 -6.05 7.08 -2.93
C MET A 31 -6.78 6.16 -3.90
N PHE A 32 -7.76 6.69 -4.64
CA PHE A 32 -8.72 5.89 -5.37
C PHE A 32 -8.07 4.96 -6.40
N GLY A 33 -7.17 5.50 -7.24
CA GLY A 33 -6.52 4.72 -8.30
C GLY A 33 -5.73 3.52 -7.78
N ALA A 34 -4.95 3.72 -6.72
CA ALA A 34 -4.19 2.64 -6.09
C ALA A 34 -5.13 1.62 -5.41
N THR A 35 -6.14 2.09 -4.69
CA THR A 35 -7.06 1.22 -3.94
C THR A 35 -7.86 0.28 -4.83
N ILE A 36 -8.35 0.75 -5.99
CA ILE A 36 -9.16 -0.10 -6.89
C ILE A 36 -8.32 -1.10 -7.69
N LEU A 37 -7.03 -0.84 -7.87
CA LEU A 37 -6.17 -1.68 -8.69
C LEU A 37 -5.94 -3.06 -8.05
N VAL A 38 -5.76 -3.14 -6.74
CA VAL A 38 -5.51 -4.40 -6.02
C VAL A 38 -6.64 -5.41 -6.22
N PRO A 39 -7.93 -5.11 -5.96
CA PRO A 39 -9.00 -6.10 -6.15
C PRO A 39 -9.17 -6.53 -7.61
N ILE A 40 -8.88 -5.67 -8.58
CA ILE A 40 -8.95 -6.03 -10.01
C ILE A 40 -7.86 -7.05 -10.34
N LEU A 41 -6.61 -6.79 -9.91
CA LEU A 41 -5.48 -7.71 -10.12
C LEU A 41 -5.71 -9.05 -9.43
N VAL A 42 -6.16 -9.02 -8.18
CA VAL A 42 -6.45 -10.23 -7.41
C VAL A 42 -7.55 -11.05 -8.07
N SER A 43 -8.65 -10.42 -8.52
CA SER A 43 -9.70 -11.10 -9.27
C SER A 43 -9.15 -11.77 -10.52
N GLY A 44 -8.27 -11.09 -11.26
CA GLY A 44 -7.59 -11.65 -12.44
C GLY A 44 -6.73 -12.88 -12.11
N TYR A 45 -6.02 -12.89 -10.98
CA TYR A 45 -5.22 -14.04 -10.55
C TYR A 45 -6.09 -15.27 -10.25
N PHE A 46 -7.20 -15.09 -9.52
CA PHE A 46 -8.13 -16.19 -9.21
C PHE A 46 -8.86 -16.68 -10.47
N GLN A 47 -9.28 -15.78 -11.36
CA GLN A 47 -9.89 -16.14 -12.62
C GLN A 47 -8.93 -16.96 -13.50
N ALA A 48 -7.68 -16.54 -13.63
CA ALA A 48 -6.68 -17.26 -14.42
C ALA A 48 -6.34 -18.64 -13.84
N ALA A 49 -6.26 -18.75 -12.51
CA ALA A 49 -5.87 -20.00 -11.83
C ALA A 49 -7.02 -20.99 -11.67
N CYS A 50 -8.25 -20.52 -11.43
CA CYS A 50 -9.41 -21.37 -11.12
C CYS A 50 -10.42 -21.48 -12.26
N GLY A 51 -10.30 -20.62 -13.31
CA GLY A 51 -11.30 -20.54 -14.39
C GLY A 51 -12.62 -19.87 -13.99
N GLU A 52 -12.71 -19.33 -12.77
CA GLU A 52 -13.93 -18.74 -12.21
C GLU A 52 -13.67 -17.32 -11.70
N GLU A 53 -14.65 -16.43 -11.89
CA GLU A 53 -14.60 -15.08 -11.32
C GLU A 53 -14.93 -15.08 -9.83
N LEU A 54 -14.31 -14.17 -9.08
CA LEU A 54 -14.68 -13.91 -7.69
C LEU A 54 -16.05 -13.25 -7.62
N THR A 55 -17.00 -13.91 -6.96
CA THR A 55 -18.38 -13.40 -6.79
C THR A 55 -18.61 -12.74 -5.44
N ARG A 56 -17.70 -12.95 -4.48
CA ARG A 56 -17.74 -12.43 -3.11
C ARG A 56 -16.34 -12.04 -2.65
N GLY A 57 -16.26 -11.11 -1.71
CA GLY A 57 -14.98 -10.61 -1.21
C GLY A 57 -14.13 -9.96 -2.31
N LEU A 58 -12.96 -9.46 -1.97
CA LEU A 58 -11.88 -8.97 -2.85
C LEU A 58 -12.36 -8.19 -4.09
N SER A 59 -13.53 -7.56 -3.99
CA SER A 59 -14.13 -6.71 -5.02
C SER A 59 -13.83 -5.24 -4.75
N VAL A 60 -13.99 -4.39 -5.76
CA VAL A 60 -13.81 -2.93 -5.62
C VAL A 60 -14.69 -2.38 -4.48
N SER A 61 -15.95 -2.80 -4.38
CA SER A 61 -16.86 -2.35 -3.31
C SER A 61 -16.34 -2.75 -1.92
N VAL A 62 -15.97 -4.02 -1.71
CA VAL A 62 -15.44 -4.50 -0.43
C VAL A 62 -14.14 -3.80 -0.08
N THR A 63 -13.26 -3.59 -1.07
CA THR A 63 -11.98 -2.91 -0.87
C THR A 63 -12.16 -1.45 -0.45
N LEU A 64 -13.05 -0.70 -1.11
CA LEU A 64 -13.36 0.69 -0.73
C LEU A 64 -13.97 0.77 0.68
N PHE A 65 -14.83 -0.18 1.04
CA PHE A 65 -15.38 -0.27 2.39
C PHE A 65 -14.25 -0.50 3.42
N CYS A 66 -13.37 -1.47 3.17
CA CYS A 66 -12.25 -1.80 4.04
C CYS A 66 -11.26 -0.62 4.17
N ALA A 67 -10.95 0.07 3.09
CA ALA A 67 -10.07 1.22 3.09
C ALA A 67 -10.66 2.38 3.92
N GLY A 68 -11.92 2.73 3.69
CA GLY A 68 -12.59 3.78 4.44
C GLY A 68 -12.77 3.44 5.92
N PHE A 69 -13.30 2.26 6.22
CA PHE A 69 -13.53 1.84 7.60
C PHE A 69 -12.21 1.58 8.34
N GLY A 70 -11.21 0.98 7.67
CA GLY A 70 -9.87 0.78 8.20
C GLY A 70 -9.18 2.12 8.53
N THR A 71 -9.34 3.14 7.69
CA THR A 71 -8.84 4.50 7.98
C THR A 71 -9.50 5.08 9.23
N LEU A 72 -10.80 4.90 9.43
CA LEU A 72 -11.48 5.36 10.66
C LEU A 72 -10.99 4.63 11.91
N ILE A 73 -10.78 3.31 11.81
CA ILE A 73 -10.18 2.49 12.89
C ILE A 73 -8.77 3.01 13.22
N PHE A 74 -7.94 3.22 12.20
CA PHE A 74 -6.59 3.76 12.37
C PHE A 74 -6.60 5.10 13.12
N HIS A 75 -7.47 6.03 12.72
CA HIS A 75 -7.60 7.33 13.40
C HIS A 75 -8.04 7.18 14.86
N LEU A 76 -8.92 6.22 15.16
CA LEU A 76 -9.31 5.92 16.54
C LEU A 76 -8.11 5.42 17.36
N CYS A 77 -7.33 4.47 16.83
CA CYS A 77 -6.13 3.92 17.49
C CYS A 77 -5.06 5.00 17.70
N THR A 78 -4.91 5.92 16.75
CA THR A 78 -3.93 7.01 16.79
C THR A 78 -4.43 8.28 17.49
N LYS A 79 -5.51 8.18 18.26
CA LYS A 79 -6.14 9.31 18.99
C LYS A 79 -6.49 10.49 18.07
N PHE A 80 -6.84 10.22 16.81
CA PHE A 80 -7.18 11.22 15.79
C PHE A 80 -6.08 12.24 15.49
N LYS A 81 -4.81 11.89 15.74
CA LYS A 81 -3.67 12.80 15.52
C LYS A 81 -3.06 12.67 14.13
N VAL A 82 -2.93 11.46 13.61
CA VAL A 82 -2.18 11.17 12.39
C VAL A 82 -3.07 11.36 11.15
N PRO A 83 -2.71 12.22 10.19
CA PRO A 83 -3.48 12.46 8.97
C PRO A 83 -3.12 11.44 7.87
N ALA A 84 -3.15 10.14 8.18
CA ALA A 84 -2.90 9.08 7.21
C ALA A 84 -4.22 8.48 6.70
N PHE A 85 -4.25 8.12 5.41
CA PHE A 85 -5.29 7.31 4.79
C PHE A 85 -4.76 5.89 4.60
N LEU A 86 -5.59 4.88 4.85
CA LEU A 86 -5.27 3.48 4.61
C LEU A 86 -6.01 2.98 3.38
N GLY A 87 -5.27 2.28 2.51
CA GLY A 87 -5.85 1.63 1.34
C GLY A 87 -5.32 0.22 1.16
N SER A 88 -5.63 -0.42 0.04
CA SER A 88 -5.26 -1.81 -0.22
C SER A 88 -3.76 -1.97 -0.48
N SER A 89 -3.12 -2.93 0.20
CA SER A 89 -1.68 -3.19 0.11
C SER A 89 -1.31 -3.98 -1.15
N PHE A 90 -0.35 -3.46 -1.91
CA PHE A 90 0.25 -4.14 -3.07
C PHE A 90 1.19 -5.29 -2.68
N ALA A 91 1.79 -5.23 -1.49
CA ALA A 91 2.74 -6.25 -1.03
C ALA A 91 2.11 -7.65 -0.97
N PHE A 92 0.81 -7.75 -0.73
CA PHE A 92 0.09 -9.03 -0.65
C PHE A 92 -0.28 -9.63 -2.02
N LEU A 93 -0.07 -8.94 -3.14
CA LEU A 93 -0.43 -9.45 -4.47
C LEU A 93 0.29 -10.78 -4.79
N GLY A 94 1.57 -10.91 -4.44
CA GLY A 94 2.31 -12.16 -4.58
C GLY A 94 1.74 -13.30 -3.74
N GLY A 95 1.26 -13.00 -2.54
CA GLY A 95 0.57 -13.95 -1.67
C GLY A 95 -0.75 -14.42 -2.26
N PHE A 96 -1.57 -13.51 -2.77
CA PHE A 96 -2.82 -13.85 -3.47
C PHE A 96 -2.57 -14.70 -4.71
N TYR A 97 -1.55 -14.35 -5.52
CA TYR A 97 -1.15 -15.15 -6.66
C TYR A 97 -0.76 -16.58 -6.25
N THR A 98 0.03 -16.73 -5.19
CA THR A 98 0.44 -18.02 -4.67
C THR A 98 -0.77 -18.84 -4.20
N VAL A 99 -1.67 -18.24 -3.39
CA VAL A 99 -2.86 -18.96 -2.89
C VAL A 99 -3.82 -19.34 -4.02
N ALA A 100 -4.00 -18.49 -5.03
CA ALA A 100 -4.83 -18.78 -6.19
C ALA A 100 -4.32 -20.04 -6.95
N ASN A 101 -3.00 -20.19 -7.05
CA ASN A 101 -2.33 -21.30 -7.76
C ASN A 101 -2.09 -22.56 -6.90
N LEU A 102 -2.50 -22.58 -5.63
CA LEU A 102 -2.46 -23.80 -4.84
C LEU A 102 -3.39 -24.85 -5.46
N ASP A 103 -2.82 -26.02 -5.82
CA ASP A 103 -3.55 -27.11 -6.49
C ASP A 103 -3.24 -28.48 -5.87
N SER A 104 -2.88 -28.51 -4.62
CA SER A 104 -2.54 -29.75 -3.89
C SER A 104 -3.29 -29.85 -2.57
N GLY A 105 -3.47 -31.08 -2.06
CA GLY A 105 -4.17 -31.31 -0.81
C GLY A 105 -5.62 -30.83 -0.86
N MET A 106 -6.03 -30.06 0.13
CA MET A 106 -7.41 -29.52 0.20
C MET A 106 -7.73 -28.45 -0.86
N TYR A 107 -6.69 -27.87 -1.52
CA TYR A 107 -6.90 -26.83 -2.53
C TYR A 107 -7.18 -27.38 -3.93
N ALA A 108 -6.98 -28.69 -4.16
CA ALA A 108 -7.25 -29.33 -5.44
C ALA A 108 -8.74 -29.22 -5.80
N GLY A 109 -9.06 -28.59 -6.93
CA GLY A 109 -10.44 -28.39 -7.38
C GLY A 109 -11.28 -27.42 -6.52
N MET A 110 -10.65 -26.68 -5.61
CA MET A 110 -11.36 -25.69 -4.77
C MET A 110 -11.77 -24.47 -5.58
N SER A 111 -12.97 -23.92 -5.31
CA SER A 111 -13.48 -22.72 -5.96
C SER A 111 -12.64 -21.49 -5.70
N ALA A 112 -12.64 -20.52 -6.64
CA ALA A 112 -11.95 -19.23 -6.48
C ALA A 112 -12.35 -18.52 -5.18
N ASN A 113 -13.66 -18.50 -4.86
CA ASN A 113 -14.15 -17.85 -3.65
C ASN A 113 -13.62 -18.51 -2.37
N ASP A 114 -13.55 -19.84 -2.33
CA ASP A 114 -13.05 -20.55 -1.14
C ASP A 114 -11.55 -20.32 -0.94
N LYS A 115 -10.74 -20.41 -2.01
CA LYS A 115 -9.29 -20.07 -1.94
C LYS A 115 -9.09 -18.63 -1.48
N ALA A 116 -9.89 -17.69 -1.99
CA ALA A 116 -9.86 -16.29 -1.57
C ALA A 116 -10.21 -16.11 -0.08
N ALA A 117 -11.18 -16.88 0.45
CA ALA A 117 -11.52 -16.85 1.87
C ALA A 117 -10.36 -17.33 2.77
N TYR A 118 -9.59 -18.34 2.33
CA TYR A 118 -8.38 -18.79 3.04
C TYR A 118 -7.25 -17.76 2.96
N ALA A 119 -7.06 -17.11 1.81
CA ALA A 119 -6.11 -15.99 1.70
C ALA A 119 -6.47 -14.86 2.67
N CYS A 120 -7.76 -14.52 2.79
CA CYS A 120 -8.25 -13.52 3.73
C CYS A 120 -8.01 -13.92 5.20
N GLY A 121 -8.09 -15.22 5.53
CA GLY A 121 -7.68 -15.74 6.84
C GLY A 121 -6.20 -15.52 7.13
N GLY A 122 -5.35 -15.69 6.13
CA GLY A 122 -3.93 -15.36 6.23
C GLY A 122 -3.68 -13.85 6.43
N ILE A 123 -4.47 -12.98 5.78
CA ILE A 123 -4.43 -11.53 6.00
C ILE A 123 -4.85 -11.16 7.44
N PHE A 124 -5.88 -11.82 7.97
CA PHE A 124 -6.28 -11.60 9.37
C PHE A 124 -5.11 -11.90 10.31
N VAL A 125 -4.42 -13.03 10.13
CA VAL A 125 -3.24 -13.39 10.92
C VAL A 125 -2.10 -12.40 10.68
N ALA A 126 -1.86 -11.96 9.44
CA ALA A 126 -0.90 -10.91 9.11
C ALA A 126 -1.16 -9.63 9.94
N GLY A 127 -2.42 -9.17 10.00
CA GLY A 127 -2.82 -8.03 10.85
C GLY A 127 -2.55 -8.26 12.33
N MET A 128 -2.70 -9.49 12.83
CA MET A 128 -2.38 -9.83 14.22
C MET A 128 -0.87 -9.76 14.52
N LEU A 129 0.01 -9.99 13.54
CA LEU A 129 1.46 -9.84 13.73
C LEU A 129 1.88 -8.39 14.01
N TYR A 130 1.12 -7.40 13.55
CA TYR A 130 1.36 -5.98 13.89
C TYR A 130 1.25 -5.72 15.40
N PHE A 131 0.33 -6.44 16.09
CA PHE A 131 0.23 -6.33 17.55
C PHE A 131 1.47 -6.86 18.24
N VAL A 132 2.07 -7.92 17.70
CA VAL A 132 3.31 -8.49 18.25
C VAL A 132 4.43 -7.45 18.17
N LEU A 133 4.63 -6.83 16.97
CA LEU A 133 5.64 -5.79 16.81
C LEU A 133 5.33 -4.56 17.66
N ALA A 134 4.08 -4.12 17.71
CA ALA A 134 3.65 -2.99 18.53
C ALA A 134 3.92 -3.23 20.04
N LEU A 135 3.68 -4.46 20.51
CA LEU A 135 3.99 -4.87 21.87
C LEU A 135 5.51 -4.84 22.13
N ILE A 136 6.31 -5.39 21.21
CA ILE A 136 7.77 -5.35 21.30
C ILE A 136 8.26 -3.88 21.37
N ILE A 137 7.77 -3.02 20.49
CA ILE A 137 8.13 -1.58 20.51
C ILE A 137 7.74 -0.92 21.83
N LYS A 138 6.55 -1.24 22.36
CA LYS A 138 6.09 -0.69 23.64
C LYS A 138 6.94 -1.13 24.83
N LEU A 139 7.45 -2.36 24.81
CA LEU A 139 8.24 -2.94 25.92
C LEU A 139 9.73 -2.59 25.82
N VAL A 140 10.29 -2.63 24.61
CA VAL A 140 11.73 -2.53 24.37
C VAL A 140 12.14 -1.13 23.94
N GLY A 141 11.22 -0.34 23.41
CA GLY A 141 11.44 1.00 22.87
C GLY A 141 11.70 1.00 21.35
N VAL A 142 11.32 2.10 20.69
CA VAL A 142 11.47 2.29 19.24
C VAL A 142 12.94 2.18 18.80
N ASN A 143 13.85 2.85 19.52
CA ASN A 143 15.27 2.92 19.17
C ASN A 143 15.93 1.54 19.04
N ARG A 144 15.60 0.61 19.95
CA ARG A 144 16.15 -0.75 19.91
C ARG A 144 15.60 -1.56 18.75
N VAL A 145 14.30 -1.44 18.48
CA VAL A 145 13.65 -2.16 17.36
C VAL A 145 14.18 -1.64 16.02
N MET A 146 14.35 -0.33 15.87
CA MET A 146 14.89 0.27 14.64
C MET A 146 16.32 -0.13 14.34
N LYS A 147 17.11 -0.60 15.31
CA LYS A 147 18.42 -1.23 15.04
C LYS A 147 18.32 -2.51 14.22
N PHE A 148 17.21 -3.24 14.33
CA PHE A 148 16.95 -4.45 13.53
C PHE A 148 16.31 -4.13 12.19
N LEU A 149 15.66 -2.98 12.06
CA LEU A 149 14.91 -2.51 10.88
C LEU A 149 15.50 -1.20 10.32
N PRO A 150 16.82 -1.11 10.10
CA PRO A 150 17.45 0.11 9.58
C PRO A 150 17.10 0.32 8.10
N PRO A 151 17.31 1.54 7.57
CA PRO A 151 17.04 1.87 6.16
C PRO A 151 17.76 0.99 5.13
N VAL A 152 18.90 0.42 5.48
CA VAL A 152 19.62 -0.57 4.63
C VAL A 152 18.83 -1.88 4.45
N VAL A 153 17.86 -2.16 5.32
CA VAL A 153 16.94 -3.30 5.23
C VAL A 153 15.61 -2.85 4.64
N THR A 154 14.99 -1.81 5.20
CA THR A 154 13.65 -1.37 4.81
C THR A 154 13.60 -0.81 3.38
N GLY A 155 14.59 0.00 2.98
CA GLY A 155 14.67 0.58 1.64
C GLY A 155 14.68 -0.47 0.52
N PRO A 156 15.64 -1.42 0.53
CA PRO A 156 15.67 -2.50 -0.45
C PRO A 156 14.41 -3.36 -0.50
N ILE A 157 13.74 -3.60 0.63
CA ILE A 157 12.47 -4.34 0.66
C ILE A 157 11.37 -3.55 -0.06
N ILE A 158 11.23 -2.25 0.20
CA ILE A 158 10.26 -1.39 -0.49
C ILE A 158 10.54 -1.37 -2.00
N ILE A 159 11.82 -1.31 -2.41
CA ILE A 159 12.21 -1.42 -3.83
C ILE A 159 11.70 -2.74 -4.41
N CYS A 160 11.89 -3.86 -3.71
CA CYS A 160 11.43 -5.17 -4.16
C CYS A 160 9.90 -5.26 -4.26
N ILE A 161 9.13 -4.60 -3.38
CA ILE A 161 7.66 -4.58 -3.46
C ILE A 161 7.21 -4.09 -4.85
N GLY A 162 7.73 -2.95 -5.29
CA GLY A 162 7.34 -2.41 -6.60
C GLY A 162 7.89 -3.23 -7.77
N LEU A 163 9.18 -3.58 -7.75
CA LEU A 163 9.82 -4.27 -8.88
C LEU A 163 9.34 -5.71 -9.06
N SER A 164 8.98 -6.43 -8.00
CA SER A 164 8.44 -7.80 -8.11
C SER A 164 7.12 -7.86 -8.89
N LEU A 165 6.40 -6.74 -8.96
CA LEU A 165 5.13 -6.62 -9.68
C LEU A 165 5.29 -6.15 -11.13
N ALA A 166 6.50 -5.75 -11.56
CA ALA A 166 6.73 -5.17 -12.88
C ALA A 166 6.30 -6.12 -14.02
N GLY A 167 6.52 -7.44 -13.87
CA GLY A 167 6.08 -8.45 -14.83
C GLY A 167 4.58 -8.43 -15.08
N SER A 168 3.77 -8.25 -14.03
CA SER A 168 2.30 -8.18 -14.16
C SER A 168 1.85 -6.91 -14.91
N ALA A 169 2.53 -5.78 -14.68
CA ALA A 169 2.26 -4.56 -15.43
C ALA A 169 2.52 -4.73 -16.93
N ILE A 170 3.63 -5.38 -17.32
CA ILE A 170 3.97 -5.68 -18.71
C ILE A 170 2.92 -6.62 -19.32
N THR A 171 2.57 -7.72 -18.64
CA THR A 171 1.56 -8.67 -19.11
C THR A 171 0.22 -8.00 -19.34
N ASN A 172 -0.25 -7.16 -18.40
CA ASN A 172 -1.50 -6.43 -18.55
C ASN A 172 -1.44 -5.40 -19.70
N ALA A 173 -0.34 -4.66 -19.82
CA ALA A 173 -0.15 -3.66 -20.89
C ALA A 173 -0.09 -4.31 -22.29
N SER A 174 0.47 -5.51 -22.41
CA SER A 174 0.63 -6.22 -23.67
C SER A 174 -0.69 -6.62 -24.33
N THR A 175 -1.79 -6.62 -23.60
CA THR A 175 -3.13 -6.87 -24.16
C THR A 175 -3.56 -5.77 -25.14
N ASN A 176 -3.10 -4.53 -24.95
CA ASN A 176 -3.26 -3.43 -25.89
C ASN A 176 -2.30 -2.28 -25.56
N TRP A 177 -1.11 -2.29 -26.16
CA TRP A 177 -0.06 -1.30 -25.87
C TRP A 177 -0.51 0.15 -26.08
N LEU A 178 -1.39 0.41 -27.06
CA LEU A 178 -1.87 1.78 -27.33
C LEU A 178 -2.62 2.34 -26.11
N LEU A 179 -3.54 1.57 -25.55
CA LEU A 179 -4.29 1.98 -24.35
C LEU A 179 -3.38 2.11 -23.14
N ALA A 180 -2.40 1.21 -22.96
CA ALA A 180 -1.43 1.27 -21.88
C ALA A 180 -0.56 2.53 -21.97
N PHE A 181 -0.07 2.87 -23.17
CA PHE A 181 0.72 4.08 -23.39
C PHE A 181 -0.09 5.36 -23.16
N VAL A 182 -1.35 5.41 -23.58
CA VAL A 182 -2.22 6.56 -23.32
C VAL A 182 -2.40 6.74 -21.81
N ALA A 183 -2.68 5.67 -21.06
CA ALA A 183 -2.83 5.74 -19.61
C ALA A 183 -1.55 6.27 -18.92
N LEU A 184 -0.40 5.69 -19.28
CA LEU A 184 0.90 6.10 -18.73
C LEU A 184 1.23 7.55 -19.08
N ALA A 185 1.08 7.94 -20.35
CA ALA A 185 1.37 9.30 -20.80
C ALA A 185 0.49 10.35 -20.09
N VAL A 186 -0.80 10.07 -19.93
CA VAL A 186 -1.70 10.97 -19.20
C VAL A 186 -1.24 11.14 -17.76
N ILE A 187 -0.89 10.06 -17.06
CA ILE A 187 -0.40 10.15 -15.67
C ILE A 187 0.86 11.00 -15.60
N ILE A 188 1.84 10.78 -16.49
CA ILE A 188 3.08 11.56 -16.54
C ILE A 188 2.78 13.04 -16.81
N ILE A 189 1.93 13.36 -17.79
CA ILE A 189 1.58 14.73 -18.14
C ILE A 189 0.95 15.46 -16.93
N PHE A 190 -0.02 14.84 -16.27
CA PHE A 190 -0.67 15.47 -15.13
C PHE A 190 0.23 15.54 -13.89
N ASN A 191 1.13 14.58 -13.71
CA ASN A 191 2.08 14.61 -12.60
C ASN A 191 3.12 15.73 -12.75
N ILE A 192 3.66 15.94 -13.96
CA ILE A 192 4.74 16.89 -14.22
C ILE A 192 4.21 18.29 -14.50
N TRP A 193 3.25 18.42 -15.42
CA TRP A 193 2.73 19.72 -15.89
C TRP A 193 1.38 20.08 -15.31
N GLY A 194 0.74 19.18 -14.57
CA GLY A 194 -0.54 19.44 -13.90
C GLY A 194 -0.44 20.60 -12.91
N LYS A 195 -1.53 21.37 -12.76
CA LYS A 195 -1.64 22.47 -11.81
C LYS A 195 -2.86 22.26 -10.91
N GLY A 196 -2.75 22.73 -9.66
CA GLY A 196 -3.85 22.65 -8.70
C GLY A 196 -4.30 21.19 -8.45
N LEU A 197 -5.61 20.96 -8.54
CA LEU A 197 -6.22 19.66 -8.32
C LEU A 197 -5.67 18.56 -9.24
N PHE A 198 -5.45 18.86 -10.52
CA PHE A 198 -4.98 17.88 -11.50
C PHE A 198 -3.59 17.32 -11.18
N LYS A 199 -2.71 18.08 -10.54
CA LYS A 199 -1.41 17.61 -10.07
C LYS A 199 -1.55 16.62 -8.89
N ILE A 200 -2.64 16.71 -8.14
CA ILE A 200 -2.91 15.88 -6.96
C ILE A 200 -3.47 14.50 -7.35
N ILE A 201 -4.20 14.42 -8.48
CA ILE A 201 -4.93 13.22 -8.88
C ILE A 201 -4.48 12.65 -10.24
N PRO A 202 -3.16 12.53 -10.53
CA PRO A 202 -2.67 12.13 -11.84
C PRO A 202 -3.13 10.72 -12.23
N ILE A 203 -3.17 9.79 -11.28
CA ILE A 203 -3.60 8.41 -11.52
C ILE A 203 -5.09 8.36 -11.90
N LEU A 204 -5.94 9.11 -11.20
CA LEU A 204 -7.35 9.20 -11.56
C LEU A 204 -7.54 9.81 -12.96
N MET A 205 -6.76 10.84 -13.32
CA MET A 205 -6.80 11.41 -14.66
C MET A 205 -6.37 10.40 -15.71
N GLY A 206 -5.35 9.58 -15.42
CA GLY A 206 -4.94 8.44 -16.22
C GLY A 206 -6.09 7.46 -16.47
N VAL A 207 -6.77 7.04 -15.39
CA VAL A 207 -7.95 6.16 -15.47
C VAL A 207 -9.05 6.78 -16.36
N VAL A 208 -9.49 7.99 -16.02
CA VAL A 208 -10.64 8.62 -16.66
C VAL A 208 -10.37 8.89 -18.16
N ILE A 209 -9.24 9.53 -18.48
CA ILE A 209 -8.94 9.92 -19.86
C ILE A 209 -8.68 8.69 -20.73
N SER A 210 -7.94 7.70 -20.25
CA SER A 210 -7.70 6.47 -21.01
C SER A 210 -8.96 5.62 -21.17
N TYR A 211 -9.86 5.63 -20.17
CA TYR A 211 -11.17 4.97 -20.31
C TYR A 211 -12.06 5.68 -21.34
N VAL A 212 -12.09 7.03 -21.35
CA VAL A 212 -12.79 7.81 -22.40
C VAL A 212 -12.18 7.53 -23.76
N PHE A 213 -10.87 7.43 -23.89
CA PHE A 213 -10.19 7.06 -25.12
C PHE A 213 -10.59 5.64 -25.57
N ALA A 214 -10.64 4.68 -24.64
CA ALA A 214 -11.14 3.32 -24.93
C ALA A 214 -12.61 3.32 -25.39
N LEU A 215 -13.47 4.18 -24.82
CA LEU A 215 -14.86 4.38 -25.28
C LEU A 215 -14.92 4.87 -26.72
N ILE A 216 -14.09 5.84 -27.10
CA ILE A 216 -14.01 6.36 -28.46
C ILE A 216 -13.56 5.27 -29.43
N LEU A 217 -12.50 4.53 -29.11
CA LEU A 217 -12.03 3.43 -29.95
C LEU A 217 -13.10 2.35 -30.15
N ASN A 218 -13.77 1.96 -29.05
CA ASN A 218 -14.85 0.98 -29.09
C ASN A 218 -16.03 1.45 -29.96
N ALA A 219 -16.39 2.73 -29.87
CA ALA A 219 -17.45 3.34 -30.72
C ALA A 219 -17.05 3.42 -32.19
N CYS A 220 -15.75 3.55 -32.51
CA CYS A 220 -15.20 3.49 -33.88
C CYS A 220 -15.07 2.06 -34.42
N GLY A 221 -15.48 1.03 -33.68
CA GLY A 221 -15.37 -0.37 -34.08
C GLY A 221 -13.97 -0.96 -34.03
N VAL A 222 -13.06 -0.32 -33.28
CA VAL A 222 -11.71 -0.85 -33.05
C VAL A 222 -11.79 -1.98 -32.01
N HIS A 223 -11.08 -3.07 -32.26
CA HIS A 223 -11.00 -4.24 -31.41
C HIS A 223 -9.59 -4.37 -30.81
N ASN A 224 -9.48 -5.17 -29.76
CA ASN A 224 -8.17 -5.56 -29.23
C ASN A 224 -7.39 -6.42 -30.26
N PRO A 225 -6.06 -6.58 -30.10
CA PRO A 225 -5.26 -7.41 -31.00
C PRO A 225 -5.73 -8.87 -31.14
N ASP A 226 -6.43 -9.40 -30.14
CA ASP A 226 -7.04 -10.74 -30.13
C ASP A 226 -8.43 -10.80 -30.80
N GLY A 227 -8.93 -9.68 -31.33
CA GLY A 227 -10.26 -9.55 -31.94
C GLY A 227 -11.41 -9.34 -30.97
N SER A 228 -11.16 -9.31 -29.67
CA SER A 228 -12.19 -9.03 -28.66
C SER A 228 -12.59 -7.55 -28.64
N ALA A 229 -13.81 -7.25 -28.19
CA ALA A 229 -14.25 -5.88 -27.97
C ALA A 229 -13.42 -5.23 -26.85
N ILE A 230 -13.07 -3.94 -27.02
CA ILE A 230 -12.30 -3.18 -26.03
C ILE A 230 -13.08 -3.04 -24.71
N LEU A 231 -14.41 -2.84 -24.79
CA LEU A 231 -15.29 -2.64 -23.64
C LEU A 231 -16.54 -3.50 -23.73
N ASN A 232 -16.94 -4.05 -22.58
CA ASN A 232 -18.19 -4.79 -22.42
C ASN A 232 -19.04 -4.15 -21.31
N PHE A 233 -20.22 -3.64 -21.67
CA PHE A 233 -21.09 -2.90 -20.75
C PHE A 233 -22.18 -3.76 -20.08
N SER A 234 -22.23 -5.07 -20.34
CA SER A 234 -23.28 -5.95 -19.82
C SER A 234 -23.41 -5.92 -18.29
N SER A 235 -22.26 -5.92 -17.60
CA SER A 235 -22.21 -5.85 -16.14
C SER A 235 -22.69 -4.51 -15.59
N ILE A 236 -22.46 -3.40 -16.31
CA ILE A 236 -22.95 -2.08 -15.91
C ILE A 236 -24.46 -1.99 -16.02
N ALA A 237 -25.04 -2.55 -17.09
CA ALA A 237 -26.48 -2.51 -17.33
C ALA A 237 -27.24 -3.24 -16.20
N SER A 238 -26.75 -4.40 -15.77
CA SER A 238 -27.37 -5.24 -14.74
C SER A 238 -27.12 -4.77 -13.31
N ALA A 239 -26.11 -3.90 -13.05
CA ALA A 239 -25.77 -3.45 -11.72
C ALA A 239 -26.80 -2.49 -11.13
N SER A 240 -27.13 -2.67 -9.84
CA SER A 240 -28.00 -1.76 -9.09
C SER A 240 -27.28 -0.46 -8.71
N TRP A 241 -28.06 0.62 -8.49
CA TRP A 241 -27.51 1.89 -8.01
C TRP A 241 -27.12 1.85 -6.54
N VAL A 242 -27.84 1.09 -5.73
CA VAL A 242 -27.58 0.93 -4.28
C VAL A 242 -27.55 -0.54 -3.96
N GLY A 243 -26.57 -0.97 -3.18
CA GLY A 243 -26.43 -2.36 -2.74
C GLY A 243 -25.36 -2.51 -1.66
N ILE A 244 -25.49 -3.56 -0.87
CA ILE A 244 -24.50 -3.90 0.16
C ILE A 244 -23.31 -4.60 -0.54
N PRO A 245 -22.04 -4.24 -0.21
CA PRO A 245 -20.88 -4.97 -0.69
C PRO A 245 -21.00 -6.45 -0.38
N LYS A 246 -20.66 -7.31 -1.32
CA LYS A 246 -20.75 -8.77 -1.15
C LYS A 246 -19.57 -9.26 -0.31
N PHE A 247 -19.68 -9.08 0.99
CA PHE A 247 -18.67 -9.54 1.94
C PHE A 247 -18.50 -11.06 1.90
N GLN A 248 -17.31 -11.53 2.28
CA GLN A 248 -16.98 -12.93 2.43
C GLN A 248 -16.21 -13.11 3.72
N PHE A 249 -16.71 -13.97 4.62
CA PHE A 249 -15.97 -14.26 5.85
C PHE A 249 -14.74 -15.12 5.56
N MET A 250 -13.66 -14.81 6.28
CA MET A 250 -12.40 -15.54 6.22
C MET A 250 -12.55 -17.01 6.62
N LYS A 251 -11.68 -17.85 6.07
CA LYS A 251 -11.44 -19.23 6.51
C LYS A 251 -9.98 -19.40 6.90
N PHE A 252 -9.69 -20.30 7.82
CA PHE A 252 -8.33 -20.53 8.27
C PHE A 252 -7.79 -21.86 7.75
N ASP A 253 -6.60 -21.79 7.18
CA ASP A 253 -5.76 -22.95 6.86
C ASP A 253 -4.29 -22.57 7.06
N VAL A 254 -3.50 -23.53 7.55
CA VAL A 254 -2.10 -23.30 7.87
C VAL A 254 -1.29 -22.93 6.63
N THR A 255 -1.57 -23.55 5.48
CA THR A 255 -0.84 -23.26 4.22
C THR A 255 -1.06 -21.82 3.78
N ALA A 256 -2.31 -21.36 3.72
CA ALA A 256 -2.63 -19.97 3.36
C ALA A 256 -2.06 -18.97 4.37
N ILE A 257 -2.10 -19.28 5.67
CA ILE A 257 -1.51 -18.45 6.72
C ILE A 257 0.00 -18.31 6.52
N LEU A 258 0.70 -19.42 6.26
CA LEU A 258 2.15 -19.41 6.07
C LEU A 258 2.59 -18.71 4.78
N VAL A 259 1.72 -18.63 3.76
CA VAL A 259 1.95 -17.82 2.56
C VAL A 259 1.75 -16.33 2.84
N MET A 260 0.65 -15.96 3.52
CA MET A 260 0.21 -14.57 3.64
C MET A 260 0.84 -13.85 4.85
N ALA A 261 0.88 -14.48 6.02
CA ALA A 261 1.27 -13.82 7.27
C ALA A 261 2.73 -13.31 7.27
N PRO A 262 3.73 -14.00 6.70
CA PRO A 262 5.11 -13.48 6.68
C PRO A 262 5.28 -12.19 5.86
N ILE A 263 4.37 -11.88 4.92
CA ILE A 263 4.36 -10.63 4.15
C ILE A 263 4.18 -9.43 5.06
N ALA A 264 3.51 -9.61 6.21
CA ALA A 264 3.32 -8.57 7.21
C ALA A 264 4.65 -7.94 7.67
N ILE A 265 5.76 -8.68 7.65
CA ILE A 265 7.08 -8.14 8.02
C ILE A 265 7.46 -7.02 7.05
N ALA A 266 7.25 -7.21 5.75
CA ALA A 266 7.55 -6.20 4.74
C ALA A 266 6.61 -4.98 4.86
N THR A 267 5.31 -5.22 5.07
CA THR A 267 4.34 -4.11 5.18
C THR A 267 4.46 -3.34 6.50
N MET A 268 4.89 -3.97 7.58
CA MET A 268 5.24 -3.24 8.81
C MET A 268 6.43 -2.29 8.59
N MET A 269 7.41 -2.68 7.76
CA MET A 269 8.53 -1.79 7.40
C MET A 269 8.09 -0.63 6.50
N GLU A 270 7.21 -0.90 5.54
CA GLU A 270 6.55 0.11 4.71
C GLU A 270 5.81 1.11 5.59
N HIS A 271 4.99 0.64 6.54
CA HIS A 271 4.28 1.48 7.50
C HIS A 271 5.20 2.39 8.31
N ILE A 272 6.33 1.88 8.81
CA ILE A 272 7.32 2.67 9.55
C ILE A 272 7.88 3.78 8.66
N GLY A 273 8.21 3.46 7.41
CA GLY A 273 8.67 4.43 6.41
C GLY A 273 7.64 5.53 6.13
N ASP A 274 6.38 5.15 5.94
CA ASP A 274 5.28 6.08 5.70
C ASP A 274 5.02 6.99 6.89
N MET A 275 5.05 6.45 8.12
CA MET A 275 4.91 7.26 9.33
C MET A 275 6.03 8.29 9.47
N SER A 276 7.24 7.92 9.09
CA SER A 276 8.38 8.86 9.05
C SER A 276 8.15 9.95 8.00
N ALA A 277 7.72 9.58 6.79
CA ALA A 277 7.43 10.51 5.70
C ALA A 277 6.29 11.48 6.03
N ILE A 278 5.19 10.98 6.63
CA ILE A 278 4.07 11.81 7.07
C ILE A 278 4.54 12.77 8.18
N SER A 279 5.28 12.26 9.16
CA SER A 279 5.82 13.07 10.27
C SER A 279 6.61 14.25 9.77
N ALA A 280 7.44 14.01 8.78
CA ALA A 280 8.23 15.03 8.12
C ALA A 280 7.42 16.06 7.34
N THR A 281 6.46 15.60 6.56
CA THR A 281 5.59 16.46 5.75
C THR A 281 4.77 17.40 6.63
N VAL A 282 4.30 16.89 7.78
CA VAL A 282 3.43 17.62 8.71
C VAL A 282 4.23 18.40 9.76
N GLU A 283 5.54 18.14 9.86
CA GLU A 283 6.42 18.72 10.88
C GLU A 283 5.94 18.38 12.31
N GLU A 284 5.51 17.10 12.53
CA GLU A 284 5.12 16.54 13.82
C GLU A 284 5.68 15.11 13.98
N ASN A 285 6.15 14.76 15.16
CA ASN A 285 6.75 13.44 15.40
C ASN A 285 5.69 12.40 15.81
N TYR A 286 5.07 11.75 14.82
CA TYR A 286 4.07 10.70 15.07
C TYR A 286 4.68 9.37 15.55
N LEU A 287 5.99 9.19 15.43
CA LEU A 287 6.69 8.04 15.99
C LEU A 287 6.79 8.12 17.52
N ALA A 288 6.81 9.35 18.07
CA ALA A 288 6.78 9.62 19.49
C ALA A 288 5.35 9.79 20.01
N ASP A 289 4.52 10.64 19.39
CA ASP A 289 3.13 10.92 19.78
C ASP A 289 2.19 10.91 18.56
N PRO A 290 1.25 9.98 18.47
CA PRO A 290 0.73 9.04 19.49
C PRO A 290 1.62 7.82 19.75
N GLY A 291 2.76 7.70 19.09
CA GLY A 291 3.72 6.63 19.22
C GLY A 291 3.55 5.53 18.15
N LEU A 292 4.69 5.03 17.64
CA LEU A 292 4.73 4.02 16.58
C LEU A 292 3.94 2.75 16.93
N HIS A 293 3.92 2.35 18.22
CA HIS A 293 3.11 1.21 18.65
C HIS A 293 1.61 1.41 18.40
N ARG A 294 1.08 2.65 18.48
CA ARG A 294 -0.33 2.93 18.20
C ARG A 294 -0.65 2.96 16.72
N THR A 295 0.26 3.48 15.91
CA THR A 295 0.07 3.49 14.45
C THR A 295 0.10 2.07 13.90
N LEU A 296 1.02 1.22 14.38
CA LEU A 296 1.07 -0.20 14.05
C LEU A 296 -0.19 -0.95 14.50
N ILE A 297 -0.70 -0.71 15.72
CA ILE A 297 -1.97 -1.30 16.16
C ILE A 297 -3.11 -0.87 15.23
N GLY A 298 -3.17 0.41 14.86
CA GLY A 298 -4.21 0.91 13.97
C GLY A 298 -4.20 0.25 12.59
N ASP A 299 -3.02 0.10 12.00
CA ASP A 299 -2.84 -0.57 10.70
C ASP A 299 -3.12 -2.08 10.82
N GLY A 300 -2.63 -2.72 11.88
CA GLY A 300 -2.89 -4.14 12.16
C GLY A 300 -4.37 -4.46 12.35
N VAL A 301 -5.11 -3.64 13.13
CA VAL A 301 -6.57 -3.81 13.30
C VAL A 301 -7.30 -3.60 11.98
N ALA A 302 -6.93 -2.57 11.21
CA ALA A 302 -7.53 -2.30 9.92
C ALA A 302 -7.30 -3.46 8.93
N THR A 303 -6.09 -4.02 8.91
CA THR A 303 -5.72 -5.19 8.09
C THR A 303 -6.47 -6.45 8.54
N ALA A 304 -6.50 -6.74 9.84
CA ALA A 304 -7.24 -7.89 10.38
C ALA A 304 -8.75 -7.76 10.10
N PHE A 305 -9.31 -6.58 10.30
CA PHE A 305 -10.71 -6.31 9.96
C PHE A 305 -11.00 -6.54 8.48
N ALA A 306 -10.14 -6.04 7.58
CA ALA A 306 -10.31 -6.26 6.14
C ALA A 306 -10.28 -7.76 5.80
N GLY A 307 -9.31 -8.51 6.30
CA GLY A 307 -9.24 -9.96 6.13
C GLY A 307 -10.48 -10.68 6.68
N ALA A 308 -11.00 -10.27 7.84
CA ALA A 308 -12.16 -10.90 8.47
C ALA A 308 -13.42 -10.85 7.58
N ILE A 309 -13.61 -9.78 6.81
CA ILE A 309 -14.80 -9.57 5.97
C ILE A 309 -14.56 -9.76 4.47
N GLY A 310 -13.38 -10.31 4.11
CA GLY A 310 -13.06 -10.63 2.72
C GLY A 310 -12.49 -9.46 1.92
N GLY A 311 -11.86 -8.50 2.56
CA GLY A 311 -11.10 -7.43 1.90
C GLY A 311 -9.61 -7.74 1.79
N PRO A 312 -8.88 -7.04 0.92
CA PRO A 312 -7.43 -7.10 0.89
C PRO A 312 -6.85 -6.43 2.14
N ALA A 313 -5.60 -6.77 2.47
CA ALA A 313 -4.87 -6.12 3.56
C ALA A 313 -4.83 -4.60 3.36
N ASN A 314 -4.93 -3.85 4.44
CA ASN A 314 -4.73 -2.41 4.42
C ASN A 314 -3.25 -2.05 4.65
N THR A 315 -2.87 -0.86 4.20
CA THR A 315 -1.57 -0.22 4.48
C THR A 315 -1.74 1.30 4.39
N THR A 316 -0.82 2.05 4.95
CA THR A 316 -0.79 3.51 4.82
C THR A 316 -0.42 3.92 3.39
N TYR A 317 -1.00 5.04 2.91
CA TYR A 317 -0.83 5.50 1.53
C TYR A 317 0.01 6.77 1.43
N GLY A 318 1.17 6.65 0.78
CA GLY A 318 2.07 7.75 0.48
C GLY A 318 1.47 8.79 -0.48
N GLU A 319 0.55 8.39 -1.36
CA GLU A 319 -0.18 9.29 -2.28
C GLU A 319 -0.93 10.39 -1.52
N ASN A 320 -1.54 10.04 -0.39
CA ASN A 320 -2.24 10.99 0.45
C ASN A 320 -1.29 11.94 1.18
N THR A 321 -0.05 11.51 1.46
CA THR A 321 1.00 12.39 1.98
C THR A 321 1.36 13.49 0.97
N GLY A 322 1.41 13.17 -0.33
CA GLY A 322 1.58 14.17 -1.38
C GLY A 322 0.47 15.22 -1.40
N VAL A 323 -0.78 14.83 -1.12
CA VAL A 323 -1.90 15.80 -0.99
C VAL A 323 -1.71 16.71 0.23
N LEU A 324 -1.25 16.17 1.36
CA LEU A 324 -0.93 16.99 2.55
C LEU A 324 0.14 18.02 2.22
N GLU A 325 1.20 17.59 1.52
CA GLU A 325 2.31 18.46 1.14
C GLU A 325 1.85 19.62 0.24
N LEU A 326 1.00 19.35 -0.75
CA LEU A 326 0.51 20.35 -1.70
C LEU A 326 -0.56 21.27 -1.11
N SER A 327 -1.48 20.74 -0.32
CA SER A 327 -2.57 21.50 0.28
C SER A 327 -2.14 22.30 1.49
N LYS A 328 -1.07 21.90 2.18
CA LYS A 328 -0.63 22.40 3.49
C LYS A 328 -1.72 22.32 4.56
N VAL A 329 -2.69 21.41 4.40
CA VAL A 329 -3.77 21.16 5.37
C VAL A 329 -3.53 19.82 6.04
N TYR A 330 -3.12 19.84 7.30
CA TYR A 330 -2.63 18.68 8.05
C TYR A 330 -3.66 18.14 9.05
N ASP A 331 -4.90 18.63 9.00
CA ASP A 331 -5.96 18.18 9.90
C ASP A 331 -6.48 16.80 9.53
N PRO A 332 -6.40 15.79 10.41
CA PRO A 332 -6.92 14.44 10.17
C PRO A 332 -8.43 14.39 9.85
N ARG A 333 -9.19 15.44 10.14
CA ARG A 333 -10.63 15.51 9.78
C ARG A 333 -10.86 15.41 8.28
N VAL A 334 -9.96 15.99 7.49
CA VAL A 334 -10.07 15.93 6.02
C VAL A 334 -9.93 14.49 5.53
N ILE A 335 -9.01 13.74 6.11
CA ILE A 335 -8.82 12.31 5.80
C ILE A 335 -10.05 11.48 6.20
N ARG A 336 -10.67 11.77 7.35
CA ARG A 336 -11.91 11.07 7.77
C ARG A 336 -13.07 11.34 6.81
N ILE A 337 -13.17 12.56 6.25
CA ILE A 337 -14.15 12.85 5.21
C ILE A 337 -13.89 11.98 3.98
N ALA A 338 -12.64 11.87 3.54
CA ALA A 338 -12.27 10.98 2.44
C ALA A 338 -12.65 9.52 2.72
N ALA A 339 -12.41 9.05 3.96
CA ALA A 339 -12.78 7.70 4.40
C ALA A 339 -14.30 7.47 4.34
N VAL A 340 -15.10 8.44 4.77
CA VAL A 340 -16.57 8.36 4.67
C VAL A 340 -17.02 8.32 3.22
N PHE A 341 -16.41 9.10 2.32
CA PHE A 341 -16.70 9.03 0.88
C PHE A 341 -16.37 7.66 0.30
N ALA A 342 -15.25 7.05 0.65
CA ALA A 342 -14.89 5.71 0.22
C ALA A 342 -15.94 4.67 0.67
N ILE A 343 -16.42 4.77 1.92
CA ILE A 343 -17.50 3.93 2.43
C ILE A 343 -18.78 4.16 1.62
N ILE A 344 -19.18 5.40 1.36
CA ILE A 344 -20.39 5.70 0.58
C ILE A 344 -20.29 5.10 -0.83
N LEU A 345 -19.14 5.25 -1.50
CA LEU A 345 -18.92 4.70 -2.84
C LEU A 345 -18.97 3.17 -2.86
N SER A 346 -18.61 2.50 -1.76
CA SER A 346 -18.68 1.05 -1.64
C SER A 346 -20.11 0.49 -1.74
N PHE A 347 -21.11 1.30 -1.39
CA PHE A 347 -22.56 0.94 -1.48
C PHE A 347 -23.19 1.28 -2.83
N ILE A 348 -22.40 1.62 -3.85
CA ILE A 348 -22.85 1.91 -5.20
C ILE A 348 -22.31 0.85 -6.18
N PRO A 349 -22.99 -0.33 -6.33
CA PRO A 349 -22.53 -1.40 -7.22
C PRO A 349 -22.32 -0.95 -8.66
N LYS A 350 -23.14 -0.02 -9.15
CA LYS A 350 -23.00 0.57 -10.49
C LYS A 350 -21.62 1.21 -10.69
N PHE A 351 -21.13 1.92 -9.68
CA PHE A 351 -19.79 2.51 -9.69
C PHE A 351 -18.70 1.43 -9.77
N SER A 352 -18.81 0.39 -8.93
CA SER A 352 -17.90 -0.74 -8.94
C SER A 352 -17.89 -1.47 -10.29
N SER A 353 -19.06 -1.64 -10.91
CA SER A 353 -19.17 -2.27 -12.23
C SER A 353 -18.49 -1.45 -13.33
N VAL A 354 -18.61 -0.11 -13.31
CA VAL A 354 -17.86 0.76 -14.26
C VAL A 354 -16.36 0.53 -14.13
N ILE A 355 -15.86 0.46 -12.91
CA ILE A 355 -14.43 0.21 -12.66
C ILE A 355 -14.01 -1.18 -13.14
N SER A 356 -14.84 -2.19 -12.92
CA SER A 356 -14.54 -3.58 -13.36
C SER A 356 -14.57 -3.77 -14.88
N THR A 357 -15.16 -2.84 -15.65
CA THR A 357 -15.09 -2.87 -17.12
C THR A 357 -13.85 -2.21 -17.70
N MET A 358 -12.95 -1.72 -16.87
CA MET A 358 -11.72 -1.08 -17.33
C MET A 358 -10.84 -2.09 -18.07
N PRO A 359 -10.41 -1.78 -19.30
CA PRO A 359 -9.52 -2.66 -20.06
C PRO A 359 -8.23 -2.99 -19.29
N THR A 360 -7.83 -4.25 -19.35
CA THR A 360 -6.62 -4.75 -18.68
C THR A 360 -5.38 -3.96 -19.08
N ALA A 361 -5.30 -3.52 -20.34
CA ALA A 361 -4.21 -2.69 -20.84
C ALA A 361 -4.07 -1.35 -20.09
N ILE A 362 -5.21 -0.70 -19.78
CA ILE A 362 -5.20 0.55 -18.99
C ILE A 362 -4.66 0.28 -17.58
N ILE A 363 -5.08 -0.84 -16.97
CA ILE A 363 -4.57 -1.29 -15.68
C ILE A 363 -3.05 -1.48 -15.76
N GLY A 364 -2.55 -2.11 -16.82
CA GLY A 364 -1.12 -2.26 -17.08
C GLY A 364 -0.39 -0.92 -17.13
N GLY A 365 -0.87 0.04 -17.93
CA GLY A 365 -0.28 1.37 -18.04
C GLY A 365 -0.22 2.14 -16.71
N ILE A 366 -1.29 2.07 -15.90
CA ILE A 366 -1.33 2.66 -14.56
C ILE A 366 -0.33 1.96 -13.64
N SER A 367 -0.24 0.63 -13.70
CA SER A 367 0.64 -0.19 -12.88
C SER A 367 2.12 0.13 -13.12
N PHE A 368 2.53 0.45 -14.35
CA PHE A 368 3.90 0.92 -14.64
C PHE A 368 4.29 2.09 -13.73
N MET A 369 3.41 3.09 -13.64
CA MET A 369 3.69 4.27 -12.82
C MET A 369 3.65 3.95 -11.33
N LEU A 370 2.63 3.21 -10.86
CA LEU A 370 2.46 2.89 -9.44
C LEU A 370 3.62 2.04 -8.91
N TYR A 371 3.97 0.94 -9.59
CA TYR A 371 5.05 0.06 -9.13
C TYR A 371 6.41 0.76 -9.20
N GLY A 372 6.62 1.58 -10.25
CA GLY A 372 7.80 2.44 -10.35
C GLY A 372 7.90 3.44 -9.20
N MET A 373 6.79 4.08 -8.82
CA MET A 373 6.77 5.02 -7.69
C MET A 373 7.03 4.33 -6.35
N ILE A 374 6.43 3.15 -6.09
CA ILE A 374 6.71 2.37 -4.88
C ILE A 374 8.20 2.08 -4.77
N SER A 375 8.82 1.59 -5.86
CA SER A 375 10.26 1.33 -5.88
C SER A 375 11.09 2.59 -5.68
N ALA A 376 10.70 3.71 -6.29
CA ALA A 376 11.37 5.01 -6.12
C ALA A 376 11.30 5.52 -4.67
N ILE A 377 10.20 5.27 -3.94
CA ILE A 377 10.10 5.57 -2.50
C ILE A 377 11.13 4.76 -1.71
N GLY A 378 11.33 3.48 -2.05
CA GLY A 378 12.38 2.66 -1.44
C GLY A 378 13.79 3.21 -1.71
N VAL A 379 14.07 3.64 -2.95
CA VAL A 379 15.34 4.31 -3.30
C VAL A 379 15.50 5.60 -2.49
N ARG A 380 14.45 6.41 -2.42
CA ARG A 380 14.44 7.65 -1.63
C ARG A 380 14.75 7.37 -0.16
N ASN A 381 14.20 6.33 0.43
CA ASN A 381 14.48 5.91 1.81
C ASN A 381 15.99 5.64 2.01
N VAL A 382 16.63 4.89 1.09
CA VAL A 382 18.07 4.61 1.13
C VAL A 382 18.89 5.90 1.04
N VAL A 383 18.54 6.80 0.12
CA VAL A 383 19.28 8.04 -0.17
C VAL A 383 19.13 9.06 0.97
N GLU A 384 17.92 9.31 1.44
CA GLU A 384 17.65 10.28 2.51
C GLU A 384 18.29 9.87 3.84
N ASN A 385 18.33 8.56 4.13
CA ASN A 385 19.01 8.01 5.28
C ASN A 385 20.52 7.85 5.09
N LYS A 386 21.07 8.30 3.95
CA LYS A 386 22.51 8.27 3.65
C LYS A 386 23.13 6.88 3.87
N VAL A 387 22.41 5.83 3.45
CA VAL A 387 22.91 4.46 3.55
C VAL A 387 24.19 4.34 2.73
N ASP A 388 25.32 4.09 3.40
CA ASP A 388 26.62 3.93 2.75
C ASP A 388 26.75 2.51 2.17
N LEU A 389 26.48 2.37 0.87
CA LEU A 389 26.62 1.10 0.15
C LEU A 389 28.09 0.78 -0.24
N THR A 390 29.06 1.65 0.07
CA THR A 390 30.49 1.31 -0.07
C THR A 390 30.95 0.36 1.04
N LYS A 391 30.23 0.32 2.17
CA LYS A 391 30.48 -0.65 3.23
C LYS A 391 30.02 -2.05 2.78
N SER A 392 30.95 -3.01 2.77
CA SER A 392 30.67 -4.39 2.37
C SER A 392 29.47 -5.01 3.09
N ARG A 393 29.29 -4.68 4.39
CA ARG A 393 28.13 -5.12 5.17
C ARG A 393 26.80 -4.67 4.53
N ASN A 394 26.67 -3.39 4.26
CA ASN A 394 25.44 -2.80 3.72
C ASN A 394 25.17 -3.29 2.29
N LEU A 395 26.24 -3.42 1.49
CA LEU A 395 26.17 -3.95 0.13
C LEU A 395 25.67 -5.40 0.12
N ILE A 396 26.17 -6.24 1.04
CA ILE A 396 25.74 -7.64 1.17
C ILE A 396 24.27 -7.74 1.57
N ILE A 397 23.85 -6.95 2.58
CA ILE A 397 22.45 -6.95 3.05
C ILE A 397 21.52 -6.54 1.89
N ALA A 398 21.77 -5.41 1.25
CA ALA A 398 20.95 -4.92 0.15
C ALA A 398 20.94 -5.91 -1.04
N GLY A 399 22.12 -6.43 -1.42
CA GLY A 399 22.27 -7.38 -2.51
C GLY A 399 21.48 -8.68 -2.29
N VAL A 400 21.55 -9.25 -1.09
CA VAL A 400 20.78 -10.47 -0.74
C VAL A 400 19.29 -10.19 -0.76
N ILE A 401 18.84 -9.02 -0.21
CA ILE A 401 17.43 -8.63 -0.25
C ILE A 401 16.93 -8.55 -1.71
N PHE A 402 17.69 -7.89 -2.61
CA PHE A 402 17.31 -7.79 -4.02
C PHE A 402 17.22 -9.14 -4.70
N VAL A 403 18.21 -10.00 -4.51
CA VAL A 403 18.21 -11.34 -5.13
C VAL A 403 17.06 -12.20 -4.58
N CYS A 404 16.82 -12.16 -3.25
CA CYS A 404 15.70 -12.88 -2.66
C CYS A 404 14.34 -12.32 -3.10
N GLY A 405 14.17 -11.00 -3.10
CA GLY A 405 12.89 -10.37 -3.39
C GLY A 405 12.48 -10.43 -4.87
N LEU A 406 13.44 -10.55 -5.78
CA LEU A 406 13.19 -10.58 -7.23
C LEU A 406 13.43 -11.97 -7.83
N GLY A 407 14.35 -12.76 -7.27
CA GLY A 407 14.75 -14.05 -7.82
C GLY A 407 13.78 -15.20 -7.51
N PHE A 408 13.14 -15.20 -6.35
CA PHE A 408 12.17 -16.23 -5.97
C PHE A 408 10.75 -15.94 -6.51
N GLY A 409 10.60 -15.72 -7.81
CA GLY A 409 9.31 -15.31 -8.42
C GLY A 409 8.12 -16.21 -8.07
N GLY A 410 8.33 -17.52 -7.87
CA GLY A 410 7.32 -18.50 -7.41
C GLY A 410 7.31 -18.74 -5.90
N GLY A 411 8.16 -18.03 -5.13
CA GLY A 411 8.42 -18.33 -3.72
C GLY A 411 9.33 -19.53 -3.52
N LEU A 412 9.65 -19.82 -2.25
CA LEU A 412 10.40 -20.99 -1.83
C LEU A 412 9.46 -21.98 -1.15
N THR A 413 9.27 -23.14 -1.77
CA THR A 413 8.41 -24.20 -1.24
C THR A 413 9.25 -25.28 -0.57
N PHE A 414 8.88 -25.65 0.65
CA PHE A 414 9.47 -26.76 1.39
C PHE A 414 8.38 -27.53 2.14
N THR A 415 8.63 -28.79 2.44
CA THR A 415 7.65 -29.67 3.08
C THR A 415 8.08 -29.99 4.51
N ILE A 416 7.23 -29.68 5.49
CA ILE A 416 7.43 -30.07 6.89
C ILE A 416 6.22 -30.87 7.34
N GLY A 417 6.46 -32.08 7.86
CA GLY A 417 5.40 -32.96 8.39
C GLY A 417 4.30 -33.30 7.38
N GLY A 418 4.63 -33.36 6.07
CA GLY A 418 3.65 -33.64 5.01
C GLY A 418 2.87 -32.40 4.52
N THR A 419 3.10 -31.23 5.10
CA THR A 419 2.49 -29.95 4.67
C THR A 419 3.48 -29.16 3.83
N SER A 420 3.10 -28.78 2.61
CA SER A 420 3.89 -27.89 1.76
C SER A 420 3.71 -26.44 2.20
N ILE A 421 4.81 -25.76 2.51
CA ILE A 421 4.87 -24.37 2.94
C ILE A 421 5.57 -23.58 1.84
N THR A 422 4.93 -22.54 1.34
CA THR A 422 5.52 -21.63 0.35
C THR A 422 5.71 -20.23 0.97
N LEU A 423 6.97 -19.83 1.13
CA LEU A 423 7.31 -18.44 1.49
C LEU A 423 7.39 -17.60 0.22
N THR A 424 6.70 -16.45 0.22
CA THR A 424 6.80 -15.50 -0.90
C THR A 424 8.18 -14.85 -0.97
N ALA A 425 8.60 -14.40 -2.15
CA ALA A 425 9.87 -13.71 -2.36
C ALA A 425 10.10 -12.56 -1.37
N LEU A 426 9.06 -11.73 -1.13
CA LEU A 426 9.13 -10.60 -0.20
C LEU A 426 9.32 -11.05 1.25
N ALA A 427 8.66 -12.14 1.67
CA ALA A 427 8.85 -12.69 3.01
C ALA A 427 10.29 -13.20 3.19
N ILE A 428 10.84 -13.90 2.18
CA ILE A 428 12.22 -14.39 2.20
C ILE A 428 13.20 -13.20 2.27
N ALA A 429 13.00 -12.19 1.44
CA ALA A 429 13.83 -10.98 1.40
C ALA A 429 13.84 -10.25 2.75
N ALA A 430 12.67 -10.08 3.37
CA ALA A 430 12.53 -9.44 4.66
C ALA A 430 13.23 -10.22 5.78
N ILE A 431 12.99 -11.54 5.86
CA ILE A 431 13.63 -12.42 6.85
C ILE A 431 15.16 -12.41 6.66
N ALA A 432 15.64 -12.60 5.42
CA ALA A 432 17.07 -12.60 5.11
C ALA A 432 17.73 -11.25 5.46
N GLY A 433 17.11 -10.14 5.11
CA GLY A 433 17.62 -8.81 5.43
C GLY A 433 17.74 -8.55 6.92
N ILE A 434 16.72 -8.91 7.72
CA ILE A 434 16.72 -8.77 9.17
C ILE A 434 17.80 -9.67 9.79
N LEU A 435 17.88 -10.92 9.37
CA LEU A 435 18.86 -11.88 9.89
C LEU A 435 20.29 -11.44 9.59
N LEU A 436 20.59 -11.04 8.35
CA LEU A 436 21.92 -10.53 7.99
C LEU A 436 22.25 -9.25 8.76
N ASN A 437 21.30 -8.35 8.92
CA ASN A 437 21.51 -7.13 9.70
C ASN A 437 21.80 -7.44 11.18
N ALA A 438 21.21 -8.50 11.73
CA ALA A 438 21.45 -8.93 13.12
C ALA A 438 22.80 -9.63 13.29
N ILE A 439 23.23 -10.44 12.31
CA ILE A 439 24.42 -11.31 12.41
C ILE A 439 25.69 -10.56 12.00
N LEU A 440 25.64 -9.74 10.95
CA LEU A 440 26.83 -9.08 10.42
C LEU A 440 27.31 -7.96 11.35
N PRO A 441 28.62 -7.91 11.66
CA PRO A 441 29.19 -6.87 12.52
C PRO A 441 29.17 -5.48 11.85
N GLY A 442 29.34 -4.43 12.63
CA GLY A 442 29.43 -3.04 12.13
C GLY A 442 28.07 -2.38 11.91
N ASN A 443 27.06 -2.73 12.67
CA ASN A 443 25.79 -1.99 12.69
C ASN A 443 25.98 -0.68 13.45
N ASP A 444 26.16 0.40 12.69
CA ASP A 444 26.37 1.78 13.15
C ASP A 444 25.12 2.65 13.03
N TYR A 445 23.98 2.07 12.64
CA TYR A 445 22.73 2.79 12.53
C TYR A 445 22.17 3.16 13.92
N GLU A 446 21.97 4.45 14.14
CA GLU A 446 21.29 4.99 15.32
C GLU A 446 20.09 5.81 14.90
N PHE A 447 18.91 5.35 15.27
CA PHE A 447 17.65 6.03 15.00
C PHE A 447 17.61 7.38 15.71
N GLY A 448 17.19 8.45 15.01
CA GLY A 448 17.09 9.81 15.55
C GLY A 448 18.37 10.66 15.42
N LYS A 449 19.51 10.08 15.02
CA LYS A 449 20.77 10.84 14.78
C LYS A 449 20.93 11.39 13.37
N ASN A 450 20.10 10.97 12.42
CA ASN A 450 20.09 11.50 11.06
C ASN A 450 18.78 12.25 10.77
N PRO A 451 18.66 13.53 11.16
CA PRO A 451 17.40 14.28 11.02
C PRO A 451 16.89 14.40 9.57
N ALA A 452 17.79 14.27 8.59
CA ALA A 452 17.42 14.33 7.16
C ALA A 452 16.81 13.04 6.65
N GLY A 453 17.05 11.91 7.33
CA GLY A 453 16.60 10.58 6.91
C GLY A 453 15.61 9.91 7.86
N ASP A 454 15.86 9.96 9.16
CA ASP A 454 15.03 9.30 10.19
C ASP A 454 13.70 10.02 10.43
N SER A 455 13.71 11.31 10.16
CA SER A 455 12.52 12.15 10.15
C SER A 455 12.77 13.22 9.11
N SER A 456 12.36 12.99 7.89
CA SER A 456 12.59 13.93 6.82
C SER A 456 12.25 15.35 7.29
N ARG A 457 13.26 16.23 7.38
CA ARG A 457 13.19 17.67 7.67
C ARG A 457 12.57 18.07 9.03
N GLY A 458 13.38 18.05 10.07
CA GLY A 458 13.14 18.88 11.28
C GLY A 458 12.28 18.28 12.37
N VAL A 459 11.90 17.02 12.28
CA VAL A 459 11.33 16.29 13.41
C VAL A 459 12.47 15.73 14.25
N TYR A 460 12.91 16.50 15.23
CA TYR A 460 13.80 15.99 16.25
C TYR A 460 13.05 14.99 17.11
N VAL A 461 13.53 13.76 17.14
CA VAL A 461 13.27 12.89 18.29
C VAL A 461 14.00 13.56 19.44
N MET A 462 13.32 14.35 20.25
CA MET A 462 13.88 14.85 21.49
C MET A 462 14.25 13.63 22.31
N ASN A 463 15.55 13.34 22.40
CA ASN A 463 16.08 12.51 23.45
C ASN A 463 15.79 13.27 24.75
N THR A 464 14.89 12.75 25.57
CA THR A 464 14.63 13.26 26.91
C THR A 464 15.86 13.21 27.81
N ASP A 465 16.96 12.60 27.33
CA ASP A 465 18.23 12.47 28.05
C ASP A 465 19.22 13.61 27.73
N SER A 466 18.99 14.41 26.67
CA SER A 466 19.91 15.52 26.34
C SER A 466 19.60 16.86 26.99
N GLU A 467 18.42 17.00 27.63
CA GLU A 467 18.13 18.21 28.43
C GLU A 467 18.87 18.24 29.76
N ASN A 468 19.50 17.13 30.19
CA ASN A 468 20.28 17.10 31.43
C ASN A 468 21.76 17.39 31.25
N GLU A 469 22.33 17.32 30.03
CA GLU A 469 23.74 17.60 29.80
C GLU A 469 24.06 19.08 29.50
N GLU A 470 23.12 19.85 28.95
CA GLU A 470 23.34 21.30 28.72
C GLU A 470 23.13 22.16 29.99
N SER A 471 22.61 21.60 31.07
CA SER A 471 22.43 22.35 32.32
C SER A 471 23.63 22.23 33.30
N GLU A 472 24.60 21.34 33.02
CA GLU A 472 25.81 21.17 33.86
C GLU A 472 27.04 21.93 33.32
N ASP A 473 27.10 22.33 32.08
CA ASP A 473 28.23 23.11 31.52
C ASP A 473 28.09 24.64 31.65
N ASN A 474 27.00 25.13 32.31
CA ASN A 474 26.78 26.56 32.58
C ASN A 474 26.69 26.87 34.09
N LYS A 475 27.41 26.12 34.94
CA LYS A 475 27.65 26.53 36.34
C LYS A 475 29.11 26.70 36.67
#